data_25695f4d6dcf770499f65e9a355f3561
#
_entry.id   25695f4d6dcf770499f65e9a355f3561
#
_cell.length_a   1.000
_cell.length_b   1.000
_cell.length_c   1.000
_cell.angle_alpha   90.00
_cell.angle_beta   90.00
_cell.angle_gamma   90.00
#
_symmetry.space_group_name_H-M   'P 1'
#
loop_
_entity.id
_entity.type
_entity.pdbx_description
1 polymer ?
#
loop_
_entity_poly.entity_id
_entity_poly.type
_entity_poly.pdbx_seq_one_letter_code
_entity_poly.pdbx_strand_id
1 'polypeptide(L)'
;MGVSLLAIFILLVTILTLGWRILNWLWVTPKYLERRLREQGLAGNSYRLLFGDMKDSSLMSKQAISKPITLSDDISPRVVPFFHHTVKTYGKNCFMWFGPIPRVFIMDPEQIKDVLTKTGPFRKPRVNPLVRLLLLGVVAYEGEKWAKHRKIINPAFRIEKLKDMLHAFYQSSNDMISQWERLIGEEGSCELDVWPYIENLSGDVISRSAFGSSYTEGKRIFQLQKEQAELVVKALQSVYIPGWRFLPTKLNKRMKEIAREVGTLLKEIIDKRERERKAGNAASDDLLGVLLESNSRELQESGNEKNAAMSITDVIEECKLFYFAGQETTSVLLVWTMIMLSKYPNWQVRAREEVLQVFGKNKPDFDGLNHLKVVTMILHEVLRFYPPITWMNRSVDEETKLGNLTIPAGVLIALPTILVQRDCELWGDNAKEFDPERFSEGVSKATKGQLSFFPFGGGPRICIGQNFAMMEAKMAMTLILQHFSFELSPSYTHAPFRILTLQPQFGAHIVLHKL
;
A
#
# COMPACT_ATOMS: atom_id res chain seq x y z
N MET A 1 -28.71 -44.08 32.51
CA MET A 1 -29.32 -43.99 31.16
C MET A 1 -29.69 -42.54 30.77
N GLY A 2 -30.26 -41.70 31.61
CA GLY A 2 -30.67 -40.32 31.25
C GLY A 2 -29.51 -39.39 30.84
N VAL A 3 -28.35 -39.47 31.48
CA VAL A 3 -27.18 -38.62 31.17
C VAL A 3 -26.58 -38.93 29.79
N SER A 4 -26.58 -40.21 29.39
CA SER A 4 -26.08 -40.60 28.06
C SER A 4 -27.01 -40.16 26.91
N LEU A 5 -28.32 -40.21 27.11
CA LEU A 5 -29.30 -39.72 26.12
C LEU A 5 -29.24 -38.20 25.96
N LEU A 6 -29.09 -37.46 27.03
CA LEU A 6 -28.92 -36.00 27.00
C LEU A 6 -27.63 -35.62 26.27
N ALA A 7 -26.52 -36.32 26.54
CA ALA A 7 -25.24 -36.08 25.83
C ALA A 7 -25.33 -36.34 24.32
N ILE A 8 -25.99 -37.42 23.89
CA ILE A 8 -26.26 -37.73 22.50
C ILE A 8 -27.13 -36.65 21.84
N PHE A 9 -28.19 -36.21 22.52
CA PHE A 9 -29.06 -35.14 22.02
C PHE A 9 -28.27 -33.83 21.83
N ILE A 10 -27.47 -33.40 22.81
CA ILE A 10 -26.61 -32.21 22.71
C ILE A 10 -25.64 -32.35 21.55
N LEU A 11 -25.00 -33.51 21.37
CA LEU A 11 -24.09 -33.75 20.28
C LEU A 11 -24.78 -33.65 18.91
N LEU A 12 -25.96 -34.23 18.76
CA LEU A 12 -26.76 -34.16 17.53
C LEU A 12 -27.17 -32.71 17.21
N VAL A 13 -27.67 -31.96 18.18
CA VAL A 13 -28.00 -30.53 18.00
C VAL A 13 -26.77 -29.74 17.61
N THR A 14 -25.62 -30.01 18.21
CA THR A 14 -24.35 -29.34 17.89
C THR A 14 -23.93 -29.65 16.45
N ILE A 15 -23.99 -30.90 16.02
CA ILE A 15 -23.65 -31.30 14.63
C ILE A 15 -24.62 -30.65 13.65
N LEU A 16 -25.93 -30.67 13.91
CA LEU A 16 -26.91 -30.04 13.03
C LEU A 16 -26.72 -28.51 12.92
N THR A 17 -26.45 -27.85 14.05
CA THR A 17 -26.19 -26.40 14.06
C THR A 17 -24.89 -26.03 13.31
N LEU A 18 -23.84 -26.82 13.49
CA LEU A 18 -22.58 -26.65 12.76
C LEU A 18 -22.78 -26.92 11.25
N GLY A 19 -23.47 -28.01 10.90
CA GLY A 19 -23.82 -28.34 9.52
C GLY A 19 -24.63 -27.21 8.84
N TRP A 20 -25.64 -26.69 9.53
CA TRP A 20 -26.43 -25.55 9.05
C TRP A 20 -25.56 -24.29 8.87
N ARG A 21 -24.69 -23.96 9.84
CA ARG A 21 -23.78 -22.81 9.72
C ARG A 21 -22.85 -22.93 8.51
N ILE A 22 -22.30 -24.14 8.27
CA ILE A 22 -21.44 -24.41 7.12
C ILE A 22 -22.23 -24.28 5.81
N LEU A 23 -23.41 -24.87 5.72
CA LEU A 23 -24.28 -24.79 4.55
C LEU A 23 -24.70 -23.34 4.26
N ASN A 24 -25.09 -22.62 5.29
CA ASN A 24 -25.47 -21.22 5.17
C ASN A 24 -24.29 -20.36 4.66
N TRP A 25 -23.10 -20.55 5.21
CA TRP A 25 -21.90 -19.83 4.80
C TRP A 25 -21.45 -20.18 3.37
N LEU A 26 -21.53 -21.47 3.00
CA LEU A 26 -21.02 -21.95 1.71
C LEU A 26 -22.01 -21.80 0.56
N TRP A 27 -23.33 -21.78 0.84
CA TRP A 27 -24.31 -21.86 -0.24
C TRP A 27 -25.47 -20.88 -0.09
N VAL A 28 -26.17 -20.89 1.03
CA VAL A 28 -27.42 -20.11 1.18
C VAL A 28 -27.12 -18.61 1.10
N THR A 29 -26.18 -18.13 1.89
CA THR A 29 -25.81 -16.70 1.91
C THR A 29 -25.22 -16.24 0.57
N PRO A 30 -24.24 -16.92 -0.06
CA PRO A 30 -23.78 -16.52 -1.37
C PRO A 30 -24.86 -16.46 -2.43
N LYS A 31 -25.76 -17.46 -2.49
CA LYS A 31 -26.88 -17.47 -3.46
C LYS A 31 -27.88 -16.36 -3.21
N TYR A 32 -28.17 -16.06 -1.95
CA TYR A 32 -28.99 -14.91 -1.58
C TYR A 32 -28.36 -13.59 -2.04
N LEU A 33 -27.06 -13.39 -1.76
CA LEU A 33 -26.34 -12.18 -2.16
C LEU A 33 -26.25 -12.06 -3.70
N GLU A 34 -26.00 -13.18 -4.42
CA GLU A 34 -26.00 -13.21 -5.87
C GLU A 34 -27.32 -12.66 -6.43
N ARG A 35 -28.46 -13.17 -5.94
CA ARG A 35 -29.77 -12.72 -6.36
C ARG A 35 -29.98 -11.23 -6.10
N ARG A 36 -29.69 -10.77 -4.86
CA ARG A 36 -29.85 -9.35 -4.47
C ARG A 36 -29.00 -8.39 -5.32
N LEU A 37 -27.78 -8.78 -5.69
CA LEU A 37 -26.93 -7.95 -6.56
C LEU A 37 -27.45 -7.91 -7.99
N ARG A 38 -27.91 -9.05 -8.52
CA ARG A 38 -28.49 -9.11 -9.89
C ARG A 38 -29.81 -8.34 -10.02
N GLU A 39 -30.66 -8.37 -9.00
CA GLU A 39 -31.91 -7.59 -8.95
C GLU A 39 -31.66 -6.08 -9.08
N GLN A 40 -30.45 -5.60 -8.79
CA GLN A 40 -30.04 -4.20 -8.92
C GLN A 40 -29.29 -3.90 -10.23
N GLY A 41 -29.27 -4.86 -11.17
CA GLY A 41 -28.62 -4.69 -12.47
C GLY A 41 -27.10 -4.92 -12.45
N LEU A 42 -26.52 -5.40 -11.32
CA LEU A 42 -25.12 -5.76 -11.28
C LEU A 42 -24.88 -7.10 -11.97
N ALA A 43 -23.90 -7.15 -12.88
CA ALA A 43 -23.53 -8.35 -13.60
C ALA A 43 -22.24 -8.97 -13.05
N GLY A 44 -22.09 -10.29 -13.21
CA GLY A 44 -20.91 -11.01 -12.73
C GLY A 44 -21.05 -12.51 -12.92
N ASN A 45 -20.00 -13.27 -12.63
CA ASN A 45 -20.04 -14.72 -12.69
C ASN A 45 -21.04 -15.30 -11.67
N SER A 46 -21.63 -16.45 -12.02
CA SER A 46 -22.42 -17.21 -11.05
C SER A 46 -21.53 -17.77 -9.95
N TYR A 47 -22.04 -17.78 -8.72
CA TYR A 47 -21.29 -18.30 -7.58
C TYR A 47 -20.91 -19.77 -7.78
N ARG A 48 -19.62 -20.08 -7.57
CA ARG A 48 -19.06 -21.43 -7.54
C ARG A 48 -18.66 -21.78 -6.11
N LEU A 49 -19.11 -22.96 -5.66
CA LEU A 49 -18.99 -23.41 -4.28
C LEU A 49 -17.55 -23.23 -3.74
N LEU A 50 -17.44 -22.63 -2.58
CA LEU A 50 -16.23 -22.37 -1.79
C LEU A 50 -15.25 -21.40 -2.45
N PHE A 51 -14.89 -21.60 -3.71
CA PHE A 51 -13.79 -20.87 -4.36
C PHE A 51 -14.23 -19.60 -5.09
N GLY A 52 -15.51 -19.49 -5.47
CA GLY A 52 -15.95 -18.39 -6.32
C GLY A 52 -15.09 -18.29 -7.59
N ASP A 53 -14.52 -17.10 -7.84
CA ASP A 53 -13.63 -16.83 -8.98
C ASP A 53 -12.14 -16.97 -8.67
N MET A 54 -11.75 -17.40 -7.46
CA MET A 54 -10.35 -17.39 -7.04
C MET A 54 -9.45 -18.27 -7.90
N LYS A 55 -9.95 -19.42 -8.40
CA LYS A 55 -9.16 -20.31 -9.26
C LYS A 55 -8.84 -19.64 -10.60
N ASP A 56 -9.85 -19.03 -11.23
CA ASP A 56 -9.65 -18.34 -12.52
C ASP A 56 -8.78 -17.11 -12.35
N SER A 57 -9.02 -16.32 -11.28
CA SER A 57 -8.18 -15.17 -10.94
C SER A 57 -6.72 -15.56 -10.73
N SER A 58 -6.45 -16.68 -10.05
CA SER A 58 -5.10 -17.21 -9.84
C SER A 58 -4.47 -17.68 -11.16
N LEU A 59 -5.24 -18.39 -11.99
CA LEU A 59 -4.77 -18.87 -13.29
C LEU A 59 -4.42 -17.72 -14.22
N MET A 60 -5.34 -16.75 -14.37
CA MET A 60 -5.11 -15.55 -15.17
C MET A 60 -3.91 -14.74 -14.67
N SER A 61 -3.73 -14.61 -13.36
CA SER A 61 -2.57 -13.94 -12.78
C SER A 61 -1.26 -14.65 -13.13
N LYS A 62 -1.23 -15.99 -13.03
CA LYS A 62 -0.04 -16.79 -13.42
C LYS A 62 0.27 -16.64 -14.91
N GLN A 63 -0.75 -16.66 -15.77
CA GLN A 63 -0.59 -16.47 -17.21
C GLN A 63 -0.10 -15.06 -17.54
N ALA A 64 -0.67 -14.03 -16.89
CA ALA A 64 -0.31 -12.64 -17.11
C ALA A 64 1.16 -12.35 -16.77
N ILE A 65 1.69 -12.92 -15.68
CA ILE A 65 3.07 -12.69 -15.24
C ILE A 65 4.09 -13.57 -15.97
N SER A 66 3.66 -14.56 -16.75
CA SER A 66 4.56 -15.49 -17.44
C SER A 66 5.34 -14.89 -18.61
N LYS A 67 4.87 -13.76 -19.16
CA LYS A 67 5.50 -13.06 -20.29
C LYS A 67 5.62 -11.58 -19.99
N PRO A 68 6.72 -10.92 -20.38
CA PRO A 68 6.83 -9.47 -20.31
C PRO A 68 5.83 -8.79 -21.27
N ILE A 69 5.70 -7.48 -21.14
CA ILE A 69 4.93 -6.61 -22.04
C ILE A 69 5.83 -5.49 -22.56
N THR A 70 5.34 -4.71 -23.51
CA THR A 70 6.05 -3.51 -23.96
C THR A 70 5.71 -2.31 -23.06
N LEU A 71 6.57 -1.28 -23.05
CA LEU A 71 6.32 -0.06 -22.28
C LEU A 71 5.13 0.77 -22.78
N SER A 72 4.64 0.48 -23.97
CA SER A 72 3.45 1.12 -24.56
C SER A 72 2.14 0.38 -24.26
N ASP A 73 2.24 -0.85 -23.74
CA ASP A 73 1.05 -1.64 -23.46
C ASP A 73 0.31 -1.13 -22.21
N ASP A 74 -1.02 -1.35 -22.21
CA ASP A 74 -1.81 -1.18 -21.00
C ASP A 74 -1.42 -2.22 -19.96
N ILE A 75 -0.94 -1.77 -18.82
CA ILE A 75 -0.51 -2.68 -17.74
C ILE A 75 -1.67 -3.34 -17.00
N SER A 76 -2.90 -2.84 -17.14
CA SER A 76 -4.07 -3.34 -16.39
C SER A 76 -4.35 -4.84 -16.62
N PRO A 77 -4.28 -5.37 -17.88
CA PRO A 77 -4.45 -6.80 -18.12
C PRO A 77 -3.37 -7.68 -17.49
N ARG A 78 -2.18 -7.12 -17.22
CA ARG A 78 -1.08 -7.84 -16.57
C ARG A 78 -1.17 -7.77 -15.05
N VAL A 79 -1.45 -6.60 -14.51
CA VAL A 79 -1.39 -6.32 -13.05
C VAL A 79 -2.64 -6.79 -12.33
N VAL A 80 -3.81 -6.60 -12.97
CA VAL A 80 -5.13 -6.95 -12.42
C VAL A 80 -5.97 -7.73 -13.46
N PRO A 81 -5.47 -8.86 -14.00
CA PRO A 81 -6.04 -9.52 -15.17
C PRO A 81 -7.51 -9.88 -14.99
N PHE A 82 -7.88 -10.45 -13.86
CA PHE A 82 -9.25 -10.85 -13.60
C PHE A 82 -10.17 -9.65 -13.37
N PHE A 83 -9.71 -8.58 -12.73
CA PHE A 83 -10.49 -7.34 -12.56
C PHE A 83 -10.75 -6.69 -13.91
N HIS A 84 -9.70 -6.54 -14.72
CA HIS A 84 -9.80 -6.00 -16.07
C HIS A 84 -10.75 -6.83 -16.93
N HIS A 85 -10.63 -8.16 -16.91
CA HIS A 85 -11.54 -9.06 -17.64
C HIS A 85 -12.99 -8.90 -17.19
N THR A 86 -13.25 -8.86 -15.88
CA THR A 86 -14.59 -8.72 -15.32
C THR A 86 -15.24 -7.41 -15.76
N VAL A 87 -14.52 -6.29 -15.65
CA VAL A 87 -15.02 -4.97 -16.08
C VAL A 87 -15.22 -4.93 -17.60
N LYS A 88 -14.32 -5.52 -18.39
CA LYS A 88 -14.46 -5.59 -19.84
C LYS A 88 -15.67 -6.44 -20.29
N THR A 89 -15.96 -7.51 -19.56
CA THR A 89 -17.04 -8.45 -19.90
C THR A 89 -18.41 -7.95 -19.45
N TYR A 90 -18.50 -7.39 -18.25
CA TYR A 90 -19.77 -7.05 -17.60
C TYR A 90 -20.02 -5.55 -17.47
N GLY A 91 -19.04 -4.70 -17.85
CA GLY A 91 -19.11 -3.26 -17.65
C GLY A 91 -18.72 -2.83 -16.24
N LYS A 92 -18.83 -1.52 -15.96
CA LYS A 92 -18.43 -0.91 -14.68
C LYS A 92 -19.31 -1.34 -13.50
N ASN A 93 -20.57 -1.68 -13.75
CA ASN A 93 -21.52 -2.15 -12.75
C ASN A 93 -21.46 -3.68 -12.63
N CYS A 94 -20.41 -4.19 -12.02
CA CYS A 94 -20.14 -5.61 -11.93
C CYS A 94 -19.66 -6.07 -10.57
N PHE A 95 -19.66 -7.38 -10.38
CA PHE A 95 -19.12 -8.02 -9.20
C PHE A 95 -18.36 -9.30 -9.54
N MET A 96 -17.49 -9.71 -8.65
CA MET A 96 -16.77 -11.00 -8.68
C MET A 96 -16.87 -11.70 -7.34
N TRP A 97 -16.47 -12.96 -7.29
CA TRP A 97 -16.48 -13.78 -6.09
C TRP A 97 -15.07 -13.98 -5.51
N PHE A 98 -14.87 -13.57 -4.27
CA PHE A 98 -13.67 -13.89 -3.49
C PHE A 98 -14.02 -14.96 -2.45
N GLY A 99 -13.85 -16.24 -2.81
CA GLY A 99 -14.44 -17.34 -2.07
C GLY A 99 -15.97 -17.22 -2.03
N PRO A 100 -16.62 -17.36 -0.87
CA PRO A 100 -18.06 -17.22 -0.74
C PRO A 100 -18.54 -15.75 -0.62
N ILE A 101 -17.66 -14.77 -0.74
CA ILE A 101 -17.97 -13.35 -0.52
C ILE A 101 -17.98 -12.63 -1.88
N PRO A 102 -19.09 -11.99 -2.26
CA PRO A 102 -19.11 -11.17 -3.47
C PRO A 102 -18.38 -9.86 -3.24
N ARG A 103 -17.71 -9.37 -4.29
CA ARG A 103 -16.98 -8.11 -4.33
C ARG A 103 -17.51 -7.26 -5.46
N VAL A 104 -18.18 -6.16 -5.13
CA VAL A 104 -18.74 -5.21 -6.08
C VAL A 104 -17.67 -4.19 -6.45
N PHE A 105 -17.51 -3.92 -7.75
CA PHE A 105 -16.64 -2.86 -8.25
C PHE A 105 -17.36 -1.52 -8.23
N ILE A 106 -16.71 -0.52 -7.66
CA ILE A 106 -17.18 0.86 -7.67
C ILE A 106 -16.13 1.70 -8.41
N MET A 107 -16.52 2.25 -9.55
CA MET A 107 -15.67 3.04 -10.43
C MET A 107 -16.20 4.46 -10.68
N ASP A 108 -17.42 4.76 -10.26
CA ASP A 108 -17.99 6.10 -10.30
C ASP A 108 -17.34 7.00 -9.23
N PRO A 109 -16.83 8.20 -9.59
CA PRO A 109 -16.09 9.08 -8.67
C PRO A 109 -16.90 9.55 -7.45
N GLU A 110 -18.21 9.81 -7.60
CA GLU A 110 -19.04 10.24 -6.47
C GLU A 110 -19.30 9.07 -5.50
N GLN A 111 -19.52 7.87 -6.04
CA GLN A 111 -19.62 6.69 -5.19
C GLN A 111 -18.30 6.34 -4.52
N ILE A 112 -17.15 6.51 -5.20
CA ILE A 112 -15.82 6.35 -4.61
C ILE A 112 -15.64 7.32 -3.45
N LYS A 113 -16.02 8.59 -3.63
CA LYS A 113 -15.99 9.62 -2.59
C LYS A 113 -16.83 9.22 -1.39
N ASP A 114 -18.05 8.76 -1.62
CA ASP A 114 -18.93 8.27 -0.56
C ASP A 114 -18.29 7.10 0.23
N VAL A 115 -17.76 6.11 -0.47
CA VAL A 115 -17.09 4.95 0.13
C VAL A 115 -15.86 5.32 0.95
N LEU A 116 -15.10 6.33 0.50
CA LEU A 116 -13.87 6.77 1.20
C LEU A 116 -14.14 7.74 2.36
N THR A 117 -15.23 8.51 2.30
CA THR A 117 -15.55 9.52 3.34
C THR A 117 -16.47 9.00 4.43
N LYS A 118 -17.44 8.12 4.09
CA LYS A 118 -18.43 7.58 5.03
C LYS A 118 -17.90 6.31 5.72
N THR A 119 -17.00 6.48 6.69
CA THR A 119 -16.30 5.35 7.34
C THR A 119 -17.19 4.48 8.24
N GLY A 120 -18.37 4.94 8.66
CA GLY A 120 -19.33 4.16 9.44
C GLY A 120 -19.87 2.94 8.68
N PRO A 121 -20.55 3.14 7.54
CA PRO A 121 -21.09 2.05 6.74
C PRO A 121 -20.03 1.32 5.89
N PHE A 122 -18.93 1.99 5.48
CA PHE A 122 -17.88 1.43 4.62
C PHE A 122 -16.59 1.21 5.40
N ARG A 123 -16.52 0.08 6.10
CA ARG A 123 -15.42 -0.28 7.00
C ARG A 123 -14.27 -0.95 6.26
N LYS A 124 -13.10 -1.02 6.90
CA LYS A 124 -12.02 -1.89 6.44
C LYS A 124 -12.48 -3.36 6.55
N PRO A 125 -12.21 -4.20 5.54
CA PRO A 125 -12.54 -5.62 5.64
C PRO A 125 -11.87 -6.26 6.85
N ARG A 126 -12.54 -7.23 7.46
CA ARG A 126 -11.92 -8.05 8.52
C ARG A 126 -10.71 -8.76 7.95
N VAL A 127 -9.54 -8.40 8.43
CA VAL A 127 -8.27 -8.93 7.94
C VAL A 127 -8.16 -10.41 8.29
N ASN A 128 -7.83 -11.23 7.29
CA ASN A 128 -7.44 -12.63 7.51
C ASN A 128 -6.36 -12.72 8.61
N PRO A 129 -6.52 -13.59 9.62
CA PRO A 129 -5.59 -13.70 10.74
C PRO A 129 -4.13 -13.91 10.35
N LEU A 130 -3.84 -14.52 9.19
CA LEU A 130 -2.46 -14.67 8.69
C LEU A 130 -1.94 -13.35 8.11
N VAL A 131 -2.78 -12.58 7.44
CA VAL A 131 -2.42 -11.24 6.93
C VAL A 131 -2.13 -10.26 8.07
N ARG A 132 -2.84 -10.39 9.21
CA ARG A 132 -2.59 -9.59 10.42
C ARG A 132 -1.17 -9.74 10.97
N LEU A 133 -0.49 -10.83 10.67
CA LEU A 133 0.90 -11.03 11.08
C LEU A 133 1.87 -10.06 10.37
N LEU A 134 1.49 -9.51 9.22
CA LEU A 134 2.25 -8.48 8.50
C LEU A 134 1.64 -7.09 8.69
N LEU A 135 0.34 -6.95 8.42
CA LEU A 135 -0.36 -5.68 8.36
C LEU A 135 -1.41 -5.57 9.48
N LEU A 136 -1.10 -4.83 10.51
CA LEU A 136 -1.99 -4.43 11.59
C LEU A 136 -1.80 -2.91 11.82
N GLY A 137 -2.18 -2.37 12.97
CA GLY A 137 -2.05 -0.94 13.26
C GLY A 137 -3.13 -0.09 12.58
N VAL A 138 -2.86 1.20 12.42
CA VAL A 138 -3.82 2.21 11.92
C VAL A 138 -4.39 1.90 10.54
N VAL A 139 -3.71 1.10 9.72
CA VAL A 139 -4.19 0.67 8.40
C VAL A 139 -5.35 -0.32 8.48
N ALA A 140 -5.43 -1.13 9.55
CA ALA A 140 -6.38 -2.23 9.70
C ALA A 140 -7.38 -2.04 10.84
N TYR A 141 -7.11 -1.15 11.80
CA TYR A 141 -8.03 -0.89 12.92
C TYR A 141 -9.28 -0.13 12.47
N GLU A 142 -10.36 -0.29 13.24
CA GLU A 142 -11.67 0.33 13.01
C GLU A 142 -12.21 1.00 14.28
N GLY A 143 -13.21 1.89 14.09
CA GLY A 143 -13.93 2.56 15.17
C GLY A 143 -13.02 3.37 16.09
N GLU A 144 -13.30 3.32 17.40
CA GLU A 144 -12.58 4.09 18.41
C GLU A 144 -11.10 3.75 18.50
N LYS A 145 -10.74 2.47 18.31
CA LYS A 145 -9.33 2.06 18.29
C LYS A 145 -8.57 2.75 17.15
N TRP A 146 -9.14 2.81 15.95
CA TRP A 146 -8.54 3.53 14.85
C TRP A 146 -8.43 5.04 15.13
N ALA A 147 -9.50 5.65 15.64
CA ALA A 147 -9.53 7.08 15.93
C ALA A 147 -8.45 7.46 16.95
N LYS A 148 -8.32 6.68 18.03
CA LYS A 148 -7.27 6.84 19.04
C LYS A 148 -5.87 6.76 18.44
N HIS A 149 -5.57 5.68 17.71
CA HIS A 149 -4.26 5.51 17.08
C HIS A 149 -3.95 6.64 16.10
N ARG A 150 -4.94 7.01 15.26
CA ARG A 150 -4.78 8.12 14.31
C ARG A 150 -4.49 9.44 15.01
N LYS A 151 -5.18 9.75 16.12
CA LYS A 151 -4.96 10.95 16.94
C LYS A 151 -3.52 11.00 17.48
N ILE A 152 -3.03 9.89 18.04
CA ILE A 152 -1.69 9.79 18.64
C ILE A 152 -0.58 9.87 17.57
N ILE A 153 -0.81 9.30 16.38
CA ILE A 153 0.20 9.23 15.32
C ILE A 153 0.27 10.53 14.50
N ASN A 154 -0.85 11.21 14.27
CA ASN A 154 -0.93 12.40 13.39
C ASN A 154 0.15 13.46 13.67
N PRO A 155 0.50 13.80 14.94
CA PRO A 155 1.52 14.82 15.23
C PRO A 155 2.87 14.53 14.58
N ALA A 156 3.25 13.25 14.43
CA ALA A 156 4.53 12.85 13.87
C ALA A 156 4.65 13.09 12.35
N PHE A 157 3.52 13.29 11.65
CA PHE A 157 3.48 13.54 10.20
C PHE A 157 3.11 14.99 9.85
N ARG A 158 3.15 15.91 10.83
CA ARG A 158 2.96 17.33 10.57
C ARG A 158 4.16 17.90 9.80
N ILE A 159 3.92 18.97 9.04
CA ILE A 159 4.91 19.60 8.16
C ILE A 159 6.17 20.02 8.94
N GLU A 160 5.98 20.55 10.16
CA GLU A 160 7.09 20.96 11.02
C GLU A 160 8.02 19.77 11.33
N LYS A 161 7.44 18.62 11.67
CA LYS A 161 8.23 17.40 11.93
C LYS A 161 8.85 16.80 10.68
N LEU A 162 8.21 16.95 9.52
CA LEU A 162 8.81 16.55 8.24
C LEU A 162 10.03 17.41 7.88
N LYS A 163 10.05 18.68 8.26
CA LYS A 163 11.24 19.54 8.11
C LYS A 163 12.43 19.02 8.92
N ASP A 164 12.19 18.56 10.15
CA ASP A 164 13.23 17.99 11.01
C ASP A 164 13.80 16.69 10.39
N MET A 165 12.96 15.89 9.71
CA MET A 165 13.34 14.64 9.04
C MET A 165 14.09 14.83 7.71
N LEU A 166 14.11 16.05 7.14
CA LEU A 166 14.71 16.33 5.84
C LEU A 166 16.20 15.96 5.76
N HIS A 167 16.92 16.09 6.89
CA HIS A 167 18.31 15.67 7.00
C HIS A 167 18.49 14.17 6.71
N ALA A 168 17.60 13.34 7.23
CA ALA A 168 17.61 11.89 6.97
C ALA A 168 17.35 11.58 5.51
N PHE A 169 16.37 12.27 4.87
CA PHE A 169 16.08 12.09 3.44
C PHE A 169 17.29 12.42 2.58
N TYR A 170 17.93 13.55 2.86
CA TYR A 170 19.15 13.96 2.15
C TYR A 170 20.29 12.96 2.35
N GLN A 171 20.57 12.57 3.59
CA GLN A 171 21.69 11.69 3.90
C GLN A 171 21.53 10.32 3.21
N SER A 172 20.37 9.69 3.33
CA SER A 172 20.10 8.40 2.68
C SER A 172 20.19 8.49 1.16
N SER A 173 19.67 9.57 0.57
CA SER A 173 19.75 9.79 -0.88
C SER A 173 21.19 10.03 -1.33
N ASN A 174 21.94 10.83 -0.61
CA ASN A 174 23.36 11.12 -0.90
C ASN A 174 24.25 9.88 -0.74
N ASP A 175 23.96 9.02 0.22
CA ASP A 175 24.65 7.74 0.39
C ASP A 175 24.45 6.82 -0.82
N MET A 176 23.22 6.78 -1.38
CA MET A 176 22.91 6.06 -2.62
C MET A 176 23.64 6.67 -3.83
N ILE A 177 23.60 8.00 -4.00
CA ILE A 177 24.30 8.72 -5.08
C ILE A 177 25.80 8.40 -5.03
N SER A 178 26.42 8.47 -3.84
CA SER A 178 27.83 8.15 -3.65
C SER A 178 28.17 6.69 -3.98
N GLN A 179 27.24 5.76 -3.76
CA GLN A 179 27.40 4.37 -4.19
C GLN A 179 27.38 4.26 -5.72
N TRP A 180 26.44 4.91 -6.38
CA TRP A 180 26.35 4.90 -7.84
C TRP A 180 27.56 5.57 -8.52
N GLU A 181 28.05 6.70 -7.99
CA GLU A 181 29.27 7.35 -8.49
C GLU A 181 30.50 6.44 -8.42
N ARG A 182 30.64 5.65 -7.32
CA ARG A 182 31.73 4.66 -7.20
C ARG A 182 31.61 3.52 -8.22
N LEU A 183 30.38 3.10 -8.54
CA LEU A 183 30.13 2.04 -9.53
C LEU A 183 30.39 2.51 -10.96
N ILE A 184 30.09 3.75 -11.26
CA ILE A 184 30.33 4.36 -12.57
C ILE A 184 31.85 4.54 -12.81
N GLY A 185 32.60 4.91 -11.76
CA GLY A 185 34.04 5.08 -11.81
C GLY A 185 34.49 6.12 -12.85
N GLU A 186 35.62 5.84 -13.54
CA GLU A 186 36.22 6.72 -14.56
C GLU A 186 35.53 6.54 -15.94
N GLU A 187 34.76 5.48 -16.17
CA GLU A 187 34.11 5.21 -17.46
C GLU A 187 32.97 6.20 -17.75
N GLY A 188 32.53 6.95 -16.76
CA GLY A 188 31.48 7.97 -16.86
C GLY A 188 30.06 7.43 -17.04
N SER A 189 29.87 6.12 -17.25
CA SER A 189 28.58 5.48 -17.35
C SER A 189 28.62 4.01 -16.88
N CYS A 190 27.49 3.50 -16.37
CA CYS A 190 27.33 2.08 -16.09
C CYS A 190 25.87 1.63 -16.21
N GLU A 191 25.68 0.37 -16.57
CA GLU A 191 24.38 -0.29 -16.46
C GLU A 191 24.19 -0.82 -15.04
N LEU A 192 23.02 -0.52 -14.45
CA LEU A 192 22.70 -0.89 -13.08
C LEU A 192 21.22 -1.31 -12.95
N ASP A 193 20.93 -2.40 -12.24
CA ASP A 193 19.60 -2.63 -11.69
C ASP A 193 19.39 -1.69 -10.48
N VAL A 194 18.66 -0.59 -10.71
CA VAL A 194 18.45 0.42 -9.67
C VAL A 194 17.42 -0.02 -8.60
N TRP A 195 16.64 -1.08 -8.85
CA TRP A 195 15.56 -1.48 -7.94
C TRP A 195 16.06 -1.79 -6.52
N PRO A 196 17.08 -2.64 -6.29
CA PRO A 196 17.58 -2.91 -4.94
C PRO A 196 18.13 -1.67 -4.22
N TYR A 197 18.71 -0.72 -4.96
CA TYR A 197 19.24 0.51 -4.37
C TYR A 197 18.13 1.44 -3.90
N ILE A 198 17.05 1.55 -4.67
CA ILE A 198 15.86 2.34 -4.32
C ILE A 198 15.11 1.69 -3.14
N GLU A 199 14.99 0.34 -3.10
CA GLU A 199 14.45 -0.35 -1.91
C GLU A 199 15.29 -0.02 -0.65
N ASN A 200 16.62 -0.06 -0.77
CA ASN A 200 17.52 0.26 0.33
C ASN A 200 17.44 1.73 0.73
N LEU A 201 17.35 2.65 -0.24
CA LEU A 201 17.15 4.08 0.02
C LEU A 201 15.90 4.32 0.87
N SER A 202 14.74 3.86 0.41
CA SER A 202 13.49 4.06 1.17
C SER A 202 13.52 3.36 2.52
N GLY A 203 14.20 2.20 2.61
CA GLY A 203 14.46 1.51 3.88
C GLY A 203 15.34 2.32 4.84
N ASP A 204 16.39 2.97 4.35
CA ASP A 204 17.26 3.82 5.16
C ASP A 204 16.57 5.11 5.59
N VAL A 205 15.81 5.73 4.68
CA VAL A 205 15.00 6.92 4.98
C VAL A 205 14.04 6.65 6.13
N ILE A 206 13.24 5.58 6.06
CA ILE A 206 12.29 5.27 7.14
C ILE A 206 12.99 4.84 8.43
N SER A 207 14.14 4.16 8.36
CA SER A 207 14.92 3.79 9.53
C SER A 207 15.47 5.02 10.26
N ARG A 208 16.07 5.96 9.55
CA ARG A 208 16.62 7.19 10.13
C ARG A 208 15.54 8.13 10.64
N SER A 209 14.53 8.39 9.83
CA SER A 209 13.48 9.37 10.16
C SER A 209 12.44 8.85 11.16
N ALA A 210 12.19 7.54 11.18
CA ALA A 210 11.21 6.97 12.09
C ALA A 210 11.82 6.45 13.40
N PHE A 211 13.07 5.96 13.36
CA PHE A 211 13.63 5.22 14.48
C PHE A 211 15.02 5.71 14.91
N GLY A 212 15.55 6.76 14.25
CA GLY A 212 16.90 7.27 14.52
C GLY A 212 18.01 6.23 14.33
N SER A 213 17.73 5.17 13.55
CA SER A 213 18.64 4.05 13.29
C SER A 213 19.07 4.02 11.83
N SER A 214 20.17 3.34 11.52
CA SER A 214 20.58 3.13 10.13
C SER A 214 19.83 1.96 9.50
N TYR A 215 19.82 1.90 8.15
CA TYR A 215 19.32 0.73 7.42
C TYR A 215 19.95 -0.58 7.89
N THR A 216 21.23 -0.55 8.25
CA THR A 216 21.97 -1.74 8.72
C THR A 216 21.35 -2.34 9.97
N GLU A 217 20.91 -1.51 10.92
CA GLU A 217 20.19 -1.98 12.12
C GLU A 217 18.79 -2.51 11.79
N GLY A 218 18.06 -1.86 10.86
CA GLY A 218 16.73 -2.28 10.40
C GLY A 218 16.73 -3.39 9.34
N LYS A 219 17.86 -3.71 8.72
CA LYS A 219 17.99 -4.61 7.56
C LYS A 219 17.29 -5.97 7.78
N ARG A 220 17.44 -6.54 8.96
CA ARG A 220 16.82 -7.82 9.29
C ARG A 220 15.30 -7.72 9.32
N ILE A 221 14.75 -6.62 9.80
CA ILE A 221 13.29 -6.37 9.82
C ILE A 221 12.76 -6.32 8.39
N PHE A 222 13.41 -5.59 7.48
CA PHE A 222 13.00 -5.50 6.08
C PHE A 222 13.03 -6.85 5.36
N GLN A 223 14.10 -7.64 5.56
CA GLN A 223 14.21 -8.99 4.99
C GLN A 223 13.06 -9.90 5.44
N LEU A 224 12.77 -9.88 6.74
CA LEU A 224 11.69 -10.67 7.33
C LEU A 224 10.31 -10.20 6.84
N GLN A 225 10.10 -8.89 6.69
CA GLN A 225 8.84 -8.35 6.19
C GLN A 225 8.64 -8.65 4.70
N LYS A 226 9.69 -8.64 3.89
CA LYS A 226 9.64 -9.06 2.47
C LYS A 226 9.24 -10.54 2.35
N GLU A 227 9.88 -11.42 3.11
CA GLU A 227 9.50 -12.83 3.19
C GLU A 227 8.04 -12.99 3.66
N GLN A 228 7.65 -12.25 4.71
CA GLN A 228 6.29 -12.29 5.23
C GLN A 228 5.25 -11.84 4.19
N ALA A 229 5.56 -10.82 3.38
CA ALA A 229 4.69 -10.34 2.30
C ALA A 229 4.44 -11.42 1.24
N GLU A 230 5.48 -12.15 0.83
CA GLU A 230 5.35 -13.28 -0.09
C GLU A 230 4.46 -14.41 0.48
N LEU A 231 4.65 -14.73 1.77
CA LEU A 231 3.83 -15.73 2.45
C LEU A 231 2.37 -15.28 2.60
N VAL A 232 2.13 -13.98 2.83
CA VAL A 232 0.79 -13.38 2.84
C VAL A 232 0.11 -13.54 1.49
N VAL A 233 0.82 -13.27 0.38
CA VAL A 233 0.26 -13.45 -0.97
C VAL A 233 -0.12 -14.92 -1.21
N LYS A 234 0.73 -15.87 -0.82
CA LYS A 234 0.42 -17.31 -0.88
C LYS A 234 -0.83 -17.66 -0.06
N ALA A 235 -0.97 -17.09 1.15
CA ALA A 235 -2.14 -17.29 1.99
C ALA A 235 -3.43 -16.70 1.38
N LEU A 236 -3.35 -15.56 0.69
CA LEU A 236 -4.47 -14.90 0.02
C LEU A 236 -4.93 -15.60 -1.27
N GLN A 237 -4.10 -16.46 -1.87
CA GLN A 237 -4.47 -17.28 -3.02
C GLN A 237 -5.37 -18.47 -2.66
N SER A 238 -5.58 -18.73 -1.38
CA SER A 238 -6.46 -19.79 -0.87
C SER A 238 -7.63 -19.23 -0.08
N VAL A 239 -8.75 -19.95 -0.06
CA VAL A 239 -9.89 -19.60 0.79
C VAL A 239 -9.51 -19.82 2.25
N TYR A 240 -9.66 -18.78 3.07
CA TYR A 240 -9.43 -18.93 4.51
C TYR A 240 -10.60 -19.70 5.15
N ILE A 241 -10.32 -20.89 5.65
CA ILE A 241 -11.25 -21.67 6.44
C ILE A 241 -11.09 -21.30 7.93
N PRO A 242 -12.15 -20.96 8.66
CA PRO A 242 -12.08 -20.68 10.09
C PRO A 242 -11.35 -21.80 10.84
N GLY A 243 -10.38 -21.44 11.69
CA GLY A 243 -9.54 -22.41 12.39
C GLY A 243 -8.24 -22.78 11.68
N TRP A 244 -8.09 -22.54 10.36
CA TRP A 244 -6.89 -22.90 9.58
C TRP A 244 -5.58 -22.33 10.16
N ARG A 245 -5.62 -21.14 10.77
CA ARG A 245 -4.46 -20.51 11.44
C ARG A 245 -3.84 -21.32 12.56
N PHE A 246 -4.60 -22.26 13.14
CA PHE A 246 -4.13 -23.12 14.24
C PHE A 246 -3.43 -24.38 13.75
N LEU A 247 -3.62 -24.75 12.49
CA LEU A 247 -2.94 -25.90 11.90
C LEU A 247 -1.42 -25.65 11.80
N PRO A 248 -0.59 -26.61 12.21
CA PRO A 248 0.86 -26.46 12.23
C PRO A 248 1.48 -26.70 10.84
N THR A 249 0.93 -26.05 9.79
CA THR A 249 1.49 -26.10 8.45
C THR A 249 2.84 -25.38 8.40
N LYS A 250 3.72 -25.73 7.44
CA LYS A 250 5.01 -25.04 7.24
C LYS A 250 4.80 -23.53 7.06
N LEU A 251 3.80 -23.14 6.25
CA LEU A 251 3.42 -21.73 6.05
C LEU A 251 3.08 -21.04 7.37
N ASN A 252 2.13 -21.60 8.13
CA ASN A 252 1.64 -20.97 9.37
C ASN A 252 2.74 -20.87 10.44
N LYS A 253 3.62 -21.89 10.55
CA LYS A 253 4.76 -21.87 11.46
C LYS A 253 5.71 -20.75 11.09
N ARG A 254 6.14 -20.70 9.80
CA ARG A 254 7.09 -19.70 9.33
C ARG A 254 6.56 -18.28 9.50
N MET A 255 5.30 -18.02 9.13
CA MET A 255 4.67 -16.71 9.33
C MET A 255 4.64 -16.27 10.80
N LYS A 256 4.39 -17.19 11.73
CA LYS A 256 4.40 -16.88 13.17
C LYS A 256 5.82 -16.66 13.71
N GLU A 257 6.80 -17.40 13.21
CA GLU A 257 8.22 -17.20 13.55
C GLU A 257 8.69 -15.81 13.13
N ILE A 258 8.45 -15.44 11.88
CA ILE A 258 8.78 -14.11 11.36
C ILE A 258 8.11 -13.02 12.20
N ALA A 259 6.80 -13.13 12.45
CA ALA A 259 6.08 -12.12 13.23
C ALA A 259 6.63 -11.97 14.65
N ARG A 260 7.08 -13.07 15.28
CA ARG A 260 7.72 -13.05 16.61
C ARG A 260 9.09 -12.40 16.56
N GLU A 261 9.95 -12.78 15.58
CA GLU A 261 11.30 -12.24 15.42
C GLU A 261 11.24 -10.71 15.18
N VAL A 262 10.38 -10.26 14.24
CA VAL A 262 10.17 -8.82 13.99
C VAL A 262 9.67 -8.10 15.24
N GLY A 263 8.72 -8.70 15.98
CA GLY A 263 8.21 -8.13 17.23
C GLY A 263 9.31 -7.98 18.31
N THR A 264 10.24 -8.94 18.41
CA THR A 264 11.38 -8.89 19.34
C THR A 264 12.34 -7.77 18.95
N LEU A 265 12.76 -7.69 17.67
CA LEU A 265 13.65 -6.65 17.17
C LEU A 265 13.08 -5.24 17.38
N LEU A 266 11.80 -5.05 17.08
CA LEU A 266 11.14 -3.77 17.29
C LEU A 266 11.03 -3.41 18.76
N LYS A 267 10.76 -4.39 19.63
CA LYS A 267 10.75 -4.16 21.08
C LYS A 267 12.11 -3.70 21.60
N GLU A 268 13.19 -4.31 21.12
CA GLU A 268 14.56 -3.90 21.49
C GLU A 268 14.85 -2.43 21.11
N ILE A 269 14.43 -2.01 19.90
CA ILE A 269 14.53 -0.62 19.42
C ILE A 269 13.72 0.32 20.34
N ILE A 270 12.47 -0.04 20.65
CA ILE A 270 11.60 0.76 21.51
C ILE A 270 12.18 0.86 22.94
N ASP A 271 12.61 -0.26 23.53
CA ASP A 271 13.18 -0.32 24.88
C ASP A 271 14.49 0.49 24.97
N LYS A 272 15.33 0.47 23.92
CA LYS A 272 16.51 1.33 23.80
C LYS A 272 16.12 2.80 23.83
N ARG A 273 15.15 3.19 23.00
CA ARG A 273 14.66 4.57 22.90
C ARG A 273 14.05 5.08 24.22
N GLU A 274 13.26 4.25 24.91
CA GLU A 274 12.70 4.62 26.21
C GLU A 274 13.78 4.83 27.29
N ARG A 275 14.85 4.03 27.27
CA ARG A 275 16.00 4.21 28.18
C ARG A 275 16.73 5.52 27.90
N GLU A 276 17.01 5.84 26.64
CA GLU A 276 17.65 7.10 26.23
C GLU A 276 16.82 8.32 26.65
N ARG A 277 15.49 8.25 26.46
CA ARG A 277 14.55 9.30 26.90
C ARG A 277 14.56 9.50 28.42
N LYS A 278 14.55 8.41 29.20
CA LYS A 278 14.61 8.47 30.68
C LYS A 278 15.93 9.02 31.19
N ALA A 279 17.02 8.82 30.44
CA ALA A 279 18.35 9.37 30.76
C ALA A 279 18.51 10.85 30.40
N GLY A 280 17.50 11.49 29.83
CA GLY A 280 17.54 12.90 29.42
C GLY A 280 18.35 13.17 28.13
N ASN A 281 18.81 12.12 27.45
CA ASN A 281 19.74 12.20 26.32
C ASN A 281 19.04 12.36 24.95
N ALA A 282 17.72 12.42 24.88
CA ALA A 282 17.01 12.44 23.61
C ALA A 282 15.82 13.40 23.61
N ALA A 283 16.03 14.58 23.07
CA ALA A 283 14.98 15.20 22.26
C ALA A 283 14.94 14.44 20.94
N SER A 284 14.08 13.44 20.78
CA SER A 284 14.01 12.69 19.55
C SER A 284 12.96 13.33 18.65
N ASP A 285 13.41 14.03 17.63
CA ASP A 285 12.58 14.59 16.57
C ASP A 285 12.14 13.53 15.54
N ASP A 286 12.47 12.26 15.78
CA ASP A 286 12.06 11.14 14.95
C ASP A 286 10.60 10.67 15.23
N LEU A 287 10.05 9.91 14.29
CA LEU A 287 8.67 9.45 14.35
C LEU A 287 8.35 8.64 15.61
N LEU A 288 9.26 7.75 16.04
CA LEU A 288 9.08 6.93 17.25
C LEU A 288 9.07 7.78 18.52
N GLY A 289 9.97 8.77 18.61
CA GLY A 289 10.02 9.69 19.75
C GLY A 289 8.74 10.52 19.86
N VAL A 290 8.30 11.10 18.75
CA VAL A 290 7.02 11.86 18.69
C VAL A 290 5.83 10.97 19.02
N LEU A 291 5.83 9.70 18.55
CA LEU A 291 4.79 8.73 18.87
C LEU A 291 4.75 8.40 20.38
N LEU A 292 5.90 8.14 20.99
CA LEU A 292 6.00 7.84 22.42
C LEU A 292 5.63 9.06 23.28
N GLU A 293 6.04 10.27 22.86
CA GLU A 293 5.64 11.52 23.53
C GLU A 293 4.13 11.74 23.44
N SER A 294 3.56 11.65 22.23
CA SER A 294 2.12 11.83 22.01
C SER A 294 1.31 10.79 22.79
N ASN A 295 1.81 9.56 22.87
CA ASN A 295 1.20 8.50 23.67
C ASN A 295 1.23 8.80 25.17
N SER A 296 2.34 9.36 25.66
CA SER A 296 2.48 9.76 27.08
C SER A 296 1.58 10.96 27.42
N ARG A 297 1.47 11.93 26.52
CA ARG A 297 0.58 13.09 26.67
C ARG A 297 -0.88 12.67 26.73
N GLU A 298 -1.34 11.81 25.83
CA GLU A 298 -2.72 11.29 25.82
C GLU A 298 -3.05 10.56 27.14
N LEU A 299 -2.10 9.83 27.71
CA LEU A 299 -2.26 9.19 29.00
C LEU A 299 -2.43 10.20 30.15
N GLN A 300 -1.66 11.30 30.15
CA GLN A 300 -1.74 12.36 31.17
C GLN A 300 -3.04 13.17 31.06
N GLU A 301 -3.42 13.58 29.85
CA GLU A 301 -4.63 14.37 29.59
C GLU A 301 -5.91 13.60 29.96
N SER A 302 -5.89 12.28 29.83
CA SER A 302 -7.02 11.41 30.17
C SER A 302 -7.04 10.96 31.64
N GLY A 303 -6.28 11.60 32.54
CA GLY A 303 -6.27 11.26 33.95
C GLY A 303 -5.74 9.86 34.29
N ASN A 304 -4.80 9.37 33.50
CA ASN A 304 -4.21 8.03 33.63
C ASN A 304 -5.21 6.86 33.38
N GLU A 305 -6.29 7.09 32.65
CA GLU A 305 -7.13 5.99 32.19
C GLU A 305 -6.33 5.00 31.32
N LYS A 306 -6.23 3.74 31.76
CA LYS A 306 -5.44 2.68 31.09
C LYS A 306 -5.77 2.47 29.61
N ASN A 307 -6.94 2.89 29.17
CA ASN A 307 -7.41 2.73 27.80
C ASN A 307 -7.15 3.97 26.89
N ALA A 308 -6.68 5.07 27.45
CA ALA A 308 -6.43 6.30 26.68
C ALA A 308 -5.20 6.19 25.76
N ALA A 309 -4.12 5.62 26.27
CA ALA A 309 -2.87 5.42 25.53
C ALA A 309 -2.80 4.10 24.76
N MET A 310 -1.86 4.00 23.82
CA MET A 310 -1.52 2.74 23.15
C MET A 310 -0.73 1.82 24.09
N SER A 311 -1.03 0.51 24.06
CA SER A 311 -0.18 -0.48 24.73
C SER A 311 1.16 -0.61 23.99
N ILE A 312 2.19 -1.15 24.66
CA ILE A 312 3.48 -1.45 24.00
C ILE A 312 3.30 -2.38 22.79
N THR A 313 2.37 -3.31 22.85
CA THR A 313 2.03 -4.16 21.69
C THR A 313 1.45 -3.34 20.55
N ASP A 314 0.59 -2.36 20.82
CA ASP A 314 0.05 -1.47 19.80
C ASP A 314 1.17 -0.61 19.18
N VAL A 315 2.11 -0.10 19.98
CA VAL A 315 3.28 0.65 19.47
C VAL A 315 4.14 -0.23 18.55
N ILE A 316 4.42 -1.49 18.95
CA ILE A 316 5.14 -2.45 18.09
C ILE A 316 4.42 -2.68 16.76
N GLU A 317 3.09 -2.83 16.78
CA GLU A 317 2.31 -3.03 15.55
C GLU A 317 2.32 -1.80 14.64
N GLU A 318 2.30 -0.59 15.19
CA GLU A 318 2.45 0.64 14.40
C GLU A 318 3.88 0.78 13.84
N CYS A 319 4.92 0.51 14.62
CA CYS A 319 6.30 0.49 14.14
C CYS A 319 6.49 -0.51 13.01
N LYS A 320 5.97 -1.73 13.16
CA LYS A 320 5.98 -2.77 12.12
C LYS A 320 5.32 -2.27 10.83
N LEU A 321 4.19 -1.59 10.96
CA LEU A 321 3.48 -0.99 9.82
C LEU A 321 4.31 0.11 9.15
N PHE A 322 4.96 1.00 9.91
CA PHE A 322 5.77 2.09 9.35
C PHE A 322 6.98 1.57 8.57
N TYR A 323 7.69 0.56 9.10
CA TYR A 323 8.79 -0.09 8.37
C TYR A 323 8.34 -0.61 7.02
N PHE A 324 7.23 -1.36 6.99
CA PHE A 324 6.71 -1.93 5.76
C PHE A 324 6.15 -0.88 4.80
N ALA A 325 5.26 0.01 5.29
CA ALA A 325 4.57 0.97 4.44
C ALA A 325 5.52 2.04 3.88
N GLY A 326 6.48 2.52 4.67
CA GLY A 326 7.43 3.54 4.26
C GLY A 326 8.38 3.05 3.18
N GLN A 327 8.98 1.88 3.35
CA GLN A 327 9.89 1.32 2.35
C GLN A 327 9.16 0.94 1.07
N GLU A 328 8.15 0.10 1.18
CA GLU A 328 7.54 -0.60 0.06
C GLU A 328 6.84 0.33 -0.96
N THR A 329 6.17 1.38 -0.48
CA THR A 329 5.37 2.24 -1.36
C THR A 329 6.19 3.33 -2.03
N THR A 330 7.13 3.95 -1.33
CA THR A 330 7.95 5.03 -1.89
C THR A 330 8.99 4.48 -2.86
N SER A 331 9.57 3.32 -2.59
CA SER A 331 10.48 2.66 -3.54
C SER A 331 9.79 2.35 -4.87
N VAL A 332 8.52 1.91 -4.83
CA VAL A 332 7.71 1.70 -6.04
C VAL A 332 7.51 3.00 -6.83
N LEU A 333 7.16 4.10 -6.15
CA LEU A 333 7.03 5.40 -6.81
C LEU A 333 8.34 5.82 -7.50
N LEU A 334 9.44 5.71 -6.80
CA LEU A 334 10.77 6.11 -7.32
C LEU A 334 11.22 5.26 -8.52
N VAL A 335 11.10 3.94 -8.43
CA VAL A 335 11.55 3.06 -9.54
C VAL A 335 10.74 3.29 -10.80
N TRP A 336 9.40 3.43 -10.69
CA TRP A 336 8.58 3.74 -11.86
C TRP A 336 8.83 5.15 -12.38
N THR A 337 9.20 6.11 -11.53
CA THR A 337 9.59 7.44 -11.96
C THR A 337 10.86 7.38 -12.79
N MET A 338 11.89 6.64 -12.37
CA MET A 338 13.11 6.46 -13.15
C MET A 338 12.85 5.77 -14.49
N ILE A 339 12.07 4.67 -14.48
CA ILE A 339 11.70 3.96 -15.73
C ILE A 339 10.97 4.89 -16.70
N MET A 340 10.01 5.67 -16.22
CA MET A 340 9.23 6.57 -17.06
C MET A 340 10.08 7.75 -17.58
N LEU A 341 10.93 8.32 -16.75
CA LEU A 341 11.86 9.38 -17.20
C LEU A 341 12.94 8.87 -18.16
N SER A 342 13.32 7.60 -18.06
CA SER A 342 14.18 6.94 -19.04
C SER A 342 13.49 6.76 -20.41
N LYS A 343 12.19 6.45 -20.39
CA LYS A 343 11.38 6.31 -21.61
C LYS A 343 11.04 7.66 -22.25
N TYR A 344 10.87 8.70 -21.43
CA TYR A 344 10.47 10.04 -21.86
C TYR A 344 11.56 11.07 -21.52
N PRO A 345 12.67 11.10 -22.29
CA PRO A 345 13.85 11.93 -21.97
C PRO A 345 13.55 13.43 -21.95
N ASN A 346 12.56 13.90 -22.71
CA ASN A 346 12.12 15.30 -22.67
C ASN A 346 11.62 15.69 -21.26
N TRP A 347 10.91 14.82 -20.56
CA TRP A 347 10.48 15.07 -19.19
C TRP A 347 11.64 15.01 -18.20
N GLN A 348 12.62 14.14 -18.44
CA GLN A 348 13.83 14.09 -17.63
C GLN A 348 14.65 15.40 -17.77
N VAL A 349 14.77 15.93 -19.00
CA VAL A 349 15.47 17.21 -19.26
C VAL A 349 14.74 18.35 -18.55
N ARG A 350 13.43 18.49 -18.74
CA ARG A 350 12.62 19.55 -18.06
C ARG A 350 12.73 19.48 -16.54
N ALA A 351 12.66 18.27 -15.97
CA ALA A 351 12.80 18.08 -14.53
C ALA A 351 14.21 18.48 -14.03
N ARG A 352 15.26 18.15 -14.79
CA ARG A 352 16.63 18.53 -14.48
C ARG A 352 16.82 20.04 -14.56
N GLU A 353 16.29 20.70 -15.59
CA GLU A 353 16.32 22.15 -15.72
C GLU A 353 15.68 22.84 -14.53
N GLU A 354 14.49 22.38 -14.10
CA GLU A 354 13.82 22.90 -12.89
C GLU A 354 14.68 22.70 -11.64
N VAL A 355 15.23 21.51 -11.45
CA VAL A 355 16.09 21.18 -10.30
C VAL A 355 17.34 22.07 -10.26
N LEU A 356 18.00 22.24 -11.40
CA LEU A 356 19.20 23.08 -11.51
C LEU A 356 18.86 24.57 -11.38
N GLN A 357 17.70 25.02 -11.82
CA GLN A 357 17.23 26.39 -11.61
C GLN A 357 16.96 26.67 -10.13
N VAL A 358 16.38 25.73 -9.40
CA VAL A 358 16.01 25.92 -7.98
C VAL A 358 17.22 25.77 -7.07
N PHE A 359 18.04 24.74 -7.28
CA PHE A 359 19.09 24.35 -6.34
C PHE A 359 20.52 24.50 -6.91
N GLY A 360 20.70 24.55 -8.23
CA GLY A 360 22.02 24.40 -8.85
C GLY A 360 22.66 23.09 -8.43
N LYS A 361 23.86 23.16 -7.85
CA LYS A 361 24.58 22.02 -7.23
C LYS A 361 24.47 22.00 -5.69
N ASN A 362 23.65 22.89 -5.12
CA ASN A 362 23.51 22.99 -3.69
C ASN A 362 22.61 21.87 -3.13
N LYS A 363 22.77 21.61 -1.83
CA LYS A 363 21.91 20.72 -1.07
C LYS A 363 20.46 21.19 -1.12
N PRO A 364 19.51 20.31 -1.49
CA PRO A 364 18.10 20.67 -1.49
C PRO A 364 17.58 20.99 -0.09
N ASP A 365 16.78 22.06 0.02
CA ASP A 365 16.09 22.45 1.24
C ASP A 365 14.57 22.25 1.12
N PHE A 366 13.87 22.46 2.22
CA PHE A 366 12.43 22.22 2.30
C PHE A 366 11.64 23.14 1.36
N ASP A 367 12.00 24.42 1.32
CA ASP A 367 11.25 25.42 0.56
C ASP A 367 11.46 25.22 -0.95
N GLY A 368 12.69 24.95 -1.38
CA GLY A 368 13.00 24.62 -2.76
C GLY A 368 12.27 23.35 -3.23
N LEU A 369 12.23 22.29 -2.41
CA LEU A 369 11.49 21.06 -2.74
C LEU A 369 9.99 21.30 -2.93
N ASN A 370 9.41 22.26 -2.20
CA ASN A 370 8.00 22.64 -2.39
C ASN A 370 7.77 23.46 -3.68
N HIS A 371 8.80 24.14 -4.19
CA HIS A 371 8.73 24.90 -5.45
C HIS A 371 8.87 24.03 -6.71
N LEU A 372 9.29 22.77 -6.59
CA LEU A 372 9.42 21.84 -7.73
C LEU A 372 8.02 21.50 -8.31
N LYS A 373 7.65 22.14 -9.41
CA LYS A 373 6.38 21.91 -10.12
C LYS A 373 6.48 20.74 -11.09
N VAL A 374 7.49 20.74 -11.97
CA VAL A 374 7.67 19.70 -13.00
C VAL A 374 7.91 18.35 -12.36
N VAL A 375 8.78 18.26 -11.35
CA VAL A 375 8.99 17.03 -10.59
C VAL A 375 7.70 16.56 -9.93
N THR A 376 6.89 17.48 -9.37
CA THR A 376 5.60 17.14 -8.76
C THR A 376 4.59 16.61 -9.79
N MET A 377 4.50 17.21 -10.96
CA MET A 377 3.67 16.76 -12.08
C MET A 377 4.05 15.32 -12.50
N ILE A 378 5.34 15.06 -12.65
CA ILE A 378 5.88 13.74 -12.99
C ILE A 378 5.49 12.71 -11.92
N LEU A 379 5.72 13.00 -10.65
CA LEU A 379 5.37 12.09 -9.54
C LEU A 379 3.85 11.80 -9.49
N HIS A 380 3.01 12.80 -9.70
CA HIS A 380 1.56 12.59 -9.76
C HIS A 380 1.16 11.71 -10.95
N GLU A 381 1.75 11.94 -12.13
CA GLU A 381 1.45 11.13 -13.31
C GLU A 381 1.95 9.70 -13.15
N VAL A 382 3.12 9.49 -12.51
CA VAL A 382 3.58 8.14 -12.16
C VAL A 382 2.64 7.47 -11.17
N LEU A 383 2.16 8.16 -10.15
CA LEU A 383 1.16 7.64 -9.21
C LEU A 383 -0.18 7.30 -9.89
N ARG A 384 -0.55 8.05 -10.94
CA ARG A 384 -1.72 7.71 -11.77
C ARG A 384 -1.47 6.47 -12.61
N PHE A 385 -0.30 6.40 -13.22
CA PHE A 385 0.05 5.38 -14.22
C PHE A 385 0.51 4.06 -13.58
N TYR A 386 1.30 4.14 -12.49
CA TYR A 386 1.83 3.00 -11.73
C TYR A 386 1.51 3.15 -10.22
N PRO A 387 0.21 3.16 -9.82
CA PRO A 387 -0.13 3.33 -8.42
C PRO A 387 0.45 2.17 -7.60
N PRO A 388 1.20 2.43 -6.51
CA PRO A 388 1.71 1.37 -5.63
C PRO A 388 0.61 0.44 -5.14
N ILE A 389 -0.56 1.00 -4.78
CA ILE A 389 -1.76 0.25 -4.39
C ILE A 389 -2.76 0.23 -5.55
N THR A 390 -2.89 -0.91 -6.20
CA THR A 390 -3.67 -1.06 -7.43
C THR A 390 -5.18 -1.14 -7.22
N TRP A 391 -5.63 -1.49 -6.00
CA TRP A 391 -7.05 -1.39 -5.58
C TRP A 391 -7.17 -1.31 -4.06
N MET A 392 -8.28 -0.79 -3.58
CA MET A 392 -8.64 -0.77 -2.16
C MET A 392 -9.95 -1.51 -1.94
N ASN A 393 -10.13 -2.03 -0.71
CA ASN A 393 -11.37 -2.71 -0.34
C ASN A 393 -12.05 -2.04 0.85
N ARG A 394 -13.38 -2.17 0.88
CA ARG A 394 -14.22 -1.88 2.05
C ARG A 394 -15.19 -3.06 2.28
N SER A 395 -15.65 -3.23 3.48
CA SER A 395 -16.74 -4.14 3.84
C SER A 395 -18.00 -3.37 4.21
N VAL A 396 -19.13 -3.98 3.94
CA VAL A 396 -20.44 -3.47 4.31
C VAL A 396 -21.03 -4.46 5.34
N ASP A 397 -21.12 -4.01 6.59
CA ASP A 397 -21.58 -4.86 7.69
C ASP A 397 -23.12 -4.80 7.85
N GLU A 398 -23.77 -3.73 7.35
CA GLU A 398 -25.21 -3.51 7.33
C GLU A 398 -25.65 -3.05 5.93
N GLU A 399 -26.88 -3.37 5.53
CA GLU A 399 -27.40 -2.95 4.23
C GLU A 399 -27.29 -1.42 4.08
N THR A 400 -26.61 -0.96 3.03
CA THR A 400 -26.22 0.44 2.89
C THR A 400 -26.48 0.95 1.48
N LYS A 401 -27.07 2.15 1.36
CA LYS A 401 -27.23 2.86 0.08
C LYS A 401 -25.91 3.47 -0.39
N LEU A 402 -25.61 3.27 -1.68
CA LEU A 402 -24.48 3.87 -2.37
C LEU A 402 -24.92 4.34 -3.77
N GLY A 403 -25.19 5.63 -3.91
CA GLY A 403 -25.84 6.16 -5.11
C GLY A 403 -27.22 5.51 -5.32
N ASN A 404 -27.41 4.90 -6.47
CA ASN A 404 -28.61 4.16 -6.83
C ASN A 404 -28.60 2.67 -6.40
N LEU A 405 -27.47 2.21 -5.83
CA LEU A 405 -27.32 0.82 -5.37
C LEU A 405 -27.69 0.69 -3.88
N THR A 406 -28.23 -0.46 -3.51
CA THR A 406 -28.40 -0.88 -2.11
C THR A 406 -27.51 -2.09 -1.87
N ILE A 407 -26.35 -1.87 -1.27
CA ILE A 407 -25.36 -2.91 -1.05
C ILE A 407 -25.74 -3.75 0.17
N PRO A 408 -25.99 -5.06 0.03
CA PRO A 408 -26.34 -5.93 1.16
C PRO A 408 -25.18 -6.09 2.15
N ALA A 409 -25.53 -6.38 3.40
CA ALA A 409 -24.56 -6.78 4.41
C ALA A 409 -23.74 -8.01 3.97
N GLY A 410 -22.44 -8.01 4.30
CA GLY A 410 -21.51 -9.09 3.95
C GLY A 410 -20.87 -8.98 2.58
N VAL A 411 -21.20 -7.96 1.79
CA VAL A 411 -20.56 -7.65 0.51
C VAL A 411 -19.26 -6.88 0.74
N LEU A 412 -18.24 -7.18 -0.07
CA LEU A 412 -17.05 -6.35 -0.19
C LEU A 412 -17.21 -5.35 -1.35
N ILE A 413 -16.67 -4.16 -1.16
CA ILE A 413 -16.52 -3.15 -2.20
C ILE A 413 -15.05 -3.14 -2.62
N ALA A 414 -14.78 -3.17 -3.92
CA ALA A 414 -13.48 -2.93 -4.50
C ALA A 414 -13.48 -1.58 -5.22
N LEU A 415 -12.50 -0.75 -4.89
CA LEU A 415 -12.15 0.47 -5.61
C LEU A 415 -10.91 0.18 -6.44
N PRO A 416 -11.05 -0.18 -7.73
CA PRO A 416 -9.91 -0.59 -8.57
C PRO A 416 -9.13 0.64 -9.05
N THR A 417 -8.25 1.17 -8.19
CA THR A 417 -7.47 2.40 -8.41
C THR A 417 -6.85 2.44 -9.82
N ILE A 418 -6.17 1.35 -10.21
CA ILE A 418 -5.49 1.29 -11.51
C ILE A 418 -6.45 1.38 -12.70
N LEU A 419 -7.68 0.85 -12.59
CA LEU A 419 -8.67 0.93 -13.66
C LEU A 419 -9.32 2.31 -13.71
N VAL A 420 -9.65 2.89 -12.56
CA VAL A 420 -10.25 4.23 -12.46
C VAL A 420 -9.27 5.30 -12.98
N GLN A 421 -8.00 5.20 -12.60
CA GLN A 421 -6.97 6.16 -12.99
C GLN A 421 -6.53 6.04 -14.47
N ARG A 422 -7.03 5.04 -15.20
CA ARG A 422 -6.80 4.82 -16.65
C ARG A 422 -8.09 4.84 -17.48
N ASP A 423 -9.21 5.20 -16.87
CA ASP A 423 -10.51 5.23 -17.53
C ASP A 423 -10.62 6.44 -18.49
N CYS A 424 -10.80 6.17 -19.77
CA CYS A 424 -10.93 7.21 -20.80
C CYS A 424 -12.14 8.14 -20.58
N GLU A 425 -13.24 7.65 -19.99
CA GLU A 425 -14.39 8.51 -19.68
C GLU A 425 -14.06 9.57 -18.61
N LEU A 426 -13.14 9.26 -17.68
CA LEU A 426 -12.73 10.16 -16.61
C LEU A 426 -11.55 11.05 -17.01
N TRP A 427 -10.58 10.49 -17.74
CA TRP A 427 -9.29 11.13 -18.02
C TRP A 427 -9.11 11.59 -19.47
N GLY A 428 -10.10 11.30 -20.35
CA GLY A 428 -10.02 11.62 -21.78
C GLY A 428 -9.30 10.54 -22.61
N ASP A 429 -9.22 10.77 -23.91
CA ASP A 429 -8.71 9.77 -24.87
C ASP A 429 -7.23 9.41 -24.62
N ASN A 430 -6.45 10.35 -24.10
CA ASN A 430 -5.05 10.16 -23.71
C ASN A 430 -4.86 9.57 -22.30
N ALA A 431 -5.91 9.00 -21.68
CA ALA A 431 -5.85 8.39 -20.36
C ALA A 431 -4.76 7.29 -20.23
N LYS A 432 -4.42 6.64 -21.35
CA LYS A 432 -3.41 5.59 -21.43
C LYS A 432 -2.03 6.08 -21.83
N GLU A 433 -1.85 7.38 -21.97
CA GLU A 433 -0.58 8.03 -22.28
C GLU A 433 0.02 8.63 -21.01
N PHE A 434 1.36 8.64 -20.94
CA PHE A 434 2.10 9.30 -19.89
C PHE A 434 2.24 10.78 -20.22
N ASP A 435 1.48 11.61 -19.54
CA ASP A 435 1.41 13.05 -19.77
C ASP A 435 1.39 13.81 -18.44
N PRO A 436 2.56 14.14 -17.86
CA PRO A 436 2.65 14.94 -16.63
C PRO A 436 2.00 16.33 -16.75
N GLU A 437 1.88 16.91 -17.97
CA GLU A 437 1.27 18.23 -18.18
C GLU A 437 -0.19 18.26 -17.67
N ARG A 438 -0.82 17.12 -17.62
CA ARG A 438 -2.15 16.92 -17.03
C ARG A 438 -2.27 17.51 -15.63
N PHE A 439 -1.19 17.53 -14.86
CA PHE A 439 -1.14 18.06 -13.50
C PHE A 439 -0.56 19.47 -13.38
N SER A 440 -0.38 20.20 -14.49
CA SER A 440 0.21 21.56 -14.51
C SER A 440 -0.58 22.58 -13.65
N GLU A 441 -1.91 22.44 -13.62
CA GLU A 441 -2.79 23.25 -12.77
C GLU A 441 -3.22 22.54 -11.48
N GLY A 442 -2.53 21.44 -11.12
CA GLY A 442 -2.77 20.64 -9.92
C GLY A 442 -3.86 19.56 -10.06
N VAL A 443 -3.95 18.73 -9.02
CA VAL A 443 -4.83 17.54 -9.00
C VAL A 443 -6.30 17.89 -9.23
N SER A 444 -6.81 18.96 -8.61
CA SER A 444 -8.22 19.33 -8.72
C SER A 444 -8.63 19.64 -10.16
N LYS A 445 -7.79 20.31 -10.93
CA LYS A 445 -8.04 20.61 -12.35
C LYS A 445 -7.90 19.36 -13.20
N ALA A 446 -6.85 18.57 -12.99
CA ALA A 446 -6.63 17.30 -13.70
C ALA A 446 -7.82 16.35 -13.57
N THR A 447 -8.45 16.29 -12.41
CA THR A 447 -9.60 15.42 -12.11
C THR A 447 -10.97 16.09 -12.35
N LYS A 448 -11.00 17.32 -12.83
CA LYS A 448 -12.23 18.11 -13.00
C LYS A 448 -13.06 18.20 -11.70
N GLY A 449 -12.37 18.26 -10.54
CA GLY A 449 -12.98 18.28 -9.22
C GLY A 449 -13.57 16.96 -8.73
N GLN A 450 -13.46 15.88 -9.50
CA GLN A 450 -13.96 14.55 -9.14
C GLN A 450 -12.91 13.72 -8.40
N LEU A 451 -13.33 12.70 -7.63
CA LEU A 451 -12.41 11.79 -6.96
C LEU A 451 -12.01 10.61 -7.88
N SER A 452 -11.30 10.93 -8.96
CA SER A 452 -10.76 9.94 -9.91
C SER A 452 -9.25 9.68 -9.73
N PHE A 453 -8.56 10.48 -8.90
CA PHE A 453 -7.15 10.34 -8.51
C PHE A 453 -7.03 10.17 -7.00
N PHE A 454 -6.71 8.96 -6.54
CA PHE A 454 -6.67 8.63 -5.11
C PHE A 454 -5.56 7.62 -4.75
N PRO A 455 -4.31 7.82 -5.20
CA PRO A 455 -3.21 6.90 -4.93
C PRO A 455 -2.89 6.78 -3.42
N PHE A 456 -3.21 7.81 -2.65
CA PHE A 456 -3.10 7.85 -1.20
C PHE A 456 -4.42 7.55 -0.46
N GLY A 457 -5.44 7.08 -1.17
CA GLY A 457 -6.79 6.93 -0.64
C GLY A 457 -7.53 8.27 -0.56
N GLY A 458 -8.45 8.40 0.40
CA GLY A 458 -9.24 9.61 0.56
C GLY A 458 -10.04 9.63 1.86
N GLY A 459 -10.64 10.79 2.16
CA GLY A 459 -11.44 11.01 3.36
C GLY A 459 -10.64 10.89 4.66
N PRO A 460 -11.30 10.56 5.79
CA PRO A 460 -10.63 10.49 7.09
C PRO A 460 -9.48 9.47 7.15
N ARG A 461 -9.48 8.49 6.26
CA ARG A 461 -8.47 7.41 6.17
C ARG A 461 -7.44 7.62 5.08
N ILE A 462 -7.28 8.85 4.60
CA ILE A 462 -6.18 9.22 3.69
C ILE A 462 -4.84 8.82 4.29
N CYS A 463 -3.88 8.45 3.43
CA CYS A 463 -2.54 8.05 3.86
C CYS A 463 -1.92 9.10 4.78
N ILE A 464 -1.49 8.69 5.97
CA ILE A 464 -0.87 9.59 6.94
C ILE A 464 0.52 10.04 6.47
N GLY A 465 1.23 9.16 5.73
CA GLY A 465 2.56 9.41 5.18
C GLY A 465 2.58 10.08 3.80
N GLN A 466 1.47 10.63 3.30
CA GLN A 466 1.43 11.22 1.95
C GLN A 466 2.51 12.29 1.76
N ASN A 467 2.58 13.28 2.66
CA ASN A 467 3.57 14.35 2.56
C ASN A 467 4.99 13.85 2.77
N PHE A 468 5.19 12.86 3.66
CA PHE A 468 6.46 12.19 3.87
C PHE A 468 6.94 11.52 2.56
N ALA A 469 6.12 10.68 1.95
CA ALA A 469 6.46 9.98 0.72
C ALA A 469 6.75 10.91 -0.46
N MET A 470 5.95 11.99 -0.60
CA MET A 470 6.19 12.98 -1.66
C MET A 470 7.47 13.79 -1.42
N MET A 471 7.80 14.12 -0.18
CA MET A 471 9.03 14.83 0.17
C MET A 471 10.26 13.95 -0.05
N GLU A 472 10.21 12.69 0.39
CA GLU A 472 11.25 11.68 0.13
C GLU A 472 11.47 11.50 -1.36
N ALA A 473 10.40 11.32 -2.15
CA ALA A 473 10.50 11.13 -3.58
C ALA A 473 11.09 12.37 -4.30
N LYS A 474 10.69 13.57 -3.89
CA LYS A 474 11.27 14.82 -4.43
C LYS A 474 12.75 14.94 -4.11
N MET A 475 13.17 14.67 -2.87
CA MET A 475 14.58 14.71 -2.44
C MET A 475 15.41 13.73 -3.27
N ALA A 476 14.98 12.48 -3.36
CA ALA A 476 15.71 11.45 -4.10
C ALA A 476 15.84 11.80 -5.59
N MET A 477 14.72 12.19 -6.23
CA MET A 477 14.73 12.57 -7.65
C MET A 477 15.57 13.82 -7.91
N THR A 478 15.56 14.80 -7.01
CA THR A 478 16.40 15.99 -7.10
C THR A 478 17.87 15.62 -7.16
N LEU A 479 18.35 14.81 -6.21
CA LEU A 479 19.75 14.39 -6.17
C LEU A 479 20.12 13.50 -7.37
N ILE A 480 19.26 12.59 -7.78
CA ILE A 480 19.48 11.78 -8.98
C ILE A 480 19.65 12.68 -10.21
N LEU A 481 18.75 13.66 -10.40
CA LEU A 481 18.78 14.57 -11.56
C LEU A 481 19.94 15.58 -11.53
N GLN A 482 20.45 15.94 -10.34
CA GLN A 482 21.66 16.77 -10.20
C GLN A 482 22.94 16.05 -10.63
N HIS A 483 23.02 14.71 -10.40
CA HIS A 483 24.24 13.95 -10.56
C HIS A 483 24.28 13.08 -11.82
N PHE A 484 23.10 12.67 -12.34
CA PHE A 484 23.04 11.72 -13.45
C PHE A 484 22.03 12.11 -14.51
N SER A 485 22.36 11.81 -15.76
CA SER A 485 21.39 11.50 -16.79
C SER A 485 21.28 9.99 -16.92
N PHE A 486 20.12 9.51 -17.40
CA PHE A 486 19.87 8.08 -17.42
C PHE A 486 18.90 7.69 -18.54
N GLU A 487 19.06 6.47 -19.05
CA GLU A 487 18.21 5.87 -20.06
C GLU A 487 17.94 4.40 -19.77
N LEU A 488 16.92 3.82 -20.40
CA LEU A 488 16.65 2.40 -20.23
C LEU A 488 17.77 1.57 -20.86
N SER A 489 18.25 0.58 -20.10
CA SER A 489 19.16 -0.40 -20.67
C SER A 489 18.47 -1.23 -21.75
N PRO A 490 19.19 -1.66 -22.79
CA PRO A 490 18.70 -2.67 -23.74
C PRO A 490 18.32 -4.00 -23.07
N SER A 491 18.87 -4.29 -21.89
CA SER A 491 18.52 -5.48 -21.08
C SER A 491 17.23 -5.32 -20.29
N TYR A 492 16.67 -4.11 -20.16
CA TYR A 492 15.45 -3.87 -19.40
C TYR A 492 14.27 -4.62 -19.99
N THR A 493 13.61 -5.37 -19.13
CA THR A 493 12.41 -6.14 -19.48
C THR A 493 11.20 -5.58 -18.74
N HIS A 494 10.25 -4.98 -19.49
CA HIS A 494 9.07 -4.36 -18.86
C HIS A 494 8.06 -5.39 -18.39
N ALA A 495 7.96 -5.53 -17.09
CA ALA A 495 7.12 -6.54 -16.46
C ALA A 495 6.58 -6.03 -15.10
N PRO A 496 5.62 -5.10 -15.10
CA PRO A 496 4.97 -4.70 -13.85
C PRO A 496 4.27 -5.89 -13.20
N PHE A 497 4.57 -6.11 -11.94
CA PHE A 497 4.15 -7.28 -11.17
C PHE A 497 3.65 -6.85 -9.80
N ARG A 498 2.57 -7.46 -9.32
CA ARG A 498 1.99 -7.15 -8.03
C ARG A 498 2.21 -8.28 -7.04
N ILE A 499 3.00 -8.02 -6.00
CA ILE A 499 2.99 -8.81 -4.76
C ILE A 499 1.93 -8.21 -3.83
N LEU A 500 2.23 -7.22 -3.05
CA LEU A 500 1.27 -6.35 -2.34
C LEU A 500 1.20 -4.99 -3.03
N THR A 501 2.33 -4.48 -3.49
CA THR A 501 2.52 -3.28 -4.29
C THR A 501 2.93 -3.63 -5.73
N LEU A 502 2.94 -2.63 -6.59
CA LEU A 502 3.22 -2.76 -8.02
C LEU A 502 4.73 -2.62 -8.29
N GLN A 503 5.45 -3.73 -8.36
CA GLN A 503 6.91 -3.80 -8.52
C GLN A 503 7.35 -4.17 -9.93
N PRO A 504 8.60 -3.90 -10.36
CA PRO A 504 9.21 -4.49 -11.56
C PRO A 504 9.62 -5.95 -11.27
N GLN A 505 9.12 -6.90 -12.07
CA GLN A 505 9.34 -8.35 -11.84
C GLN A 505 10.80 -8.76 -12.07
N PHE A 506 11.49 -8.12 -12.99
CA PHE A 506 12.84 -8.46 -13.43
C PHE A 506 13.85 -7.35 -13.15
N GLY A 507 13.60 -6.54 -12.10
CA GLY A 507 14.43 -5.39 -11.78
C GLY A 507 14.17 -4.19 -12.69
N ALA A 508 14.98 -3.15 -12.53
CA ALA A 508 14.93 -1.90 -13.26
C ALA A 508 16.33 -1.55 -13.80
N HIS A 509 16.69 -2.18 -14.91
CA HIS A 509 17.99 -2.00 -15.56
C HIS A 509 18.03 -0.67 -16.30
N ILE A 510 18.90 0.21 -15.86
CA ILE A 510 19.07 1.60 -16.35
C ILE A 510 20.56 1.84 -16.59
N VAL A 511 20.88 2.53 -17.68
CA VAL A 511 22.23 3.06 -17.91
C VAL A 511 22.29 4.45 -17.28
N LEU A 512 23.16 4.62 -16.32
CA LEU A 512 23.44 5.89 -15.66
C LEU A 512 24.66 6.55 -16.31
N HIS A 513 24.59 7.86 -16.58
CA HIS A 513 25.67 8.69 -17.06
C HIS A 513 25.94 9.81 -16.05
N LYS A 514 27.19 9.96 -15.61
CA LYS A 514 27.61 11.02 -14.68
C LYS A 514 27.59 12.38 -15.39
N LEU A 515 27.10 13.43 -14.68
CA LEU A 515 27.01 14.81 -15.17
C LEU A 515 28.16 15.69 -14.67
#